data_160bf9e0dbe2b1ad2e0017b61aa12230
#
_entry.id   160bf9e0dbe2b1ad2e0017b61aa12230
#
_cell.length_a   1.000
_cell.length_b   1.000
_cell.length_c   1.000
_cell.angle_alpha   90.00
_cell.angle_beta   90.00
_cell.angle_gamma   90.00
#
_symmetry.space_group_name_H-M   'P 1'
#
loop_
_entity.id
_entity.type
_entity.pdbx_description
1 polymer ?
#
loop_
_entity_poly.entity_id
_entity_poly.type
_entity_poly.pdbx_seq_one_letter_code
_entity_poly.pdbx_strand_id
1 'polypeptide(L)'
;MRETTELIALPPKETALQVYTTPAGLDPYLAKIKDELDAFVPDVSCKKGRDAIASIAYKVAKGKTALDNIGKELVAELKDVPKKIDAERKRMRDLLDQWKDEVRAPLT
;
A
#
# COMPACT_ATOMS: atom_id res chain seq x y z
N MET A 1 -22.74 5.81 -5.95
CA MET A 1 -21.83 5.21 -5.75
C MET A 1 -20.98 5.75 -5.06
N ARG A 2 -20.34 5.49 -4.67
CA ARG A 2 -19.56 6.03 -4.00
C ARG A 2 -18.38 6.07 -4.54
N GLU A 3 -17.79 6.98 -4.60
CA GLU A 3 -16.61 6.98 -5.05
C GLU A 3 -15.72 6.57 -4.07
N THR A 4 -14.71 6.14 -4.39
CA THR A 4 -13.79 5.77 -3.39
C THR A 4 -12.67 6.72 -3.37
N THR A 5 -12.20 7.02 -2.21
CA THR A 5 -10.99 7.79 -2.03
C THR A 5 -9.82 6.86 -1.72
N GLU A 6 -10.03 5.57 -1.81
CA GLU A 6 -8.97 4.63 -1.53
C GLU A 6 -8.00 4.57 -2.67
N LEU A 7 -6.72 4.62 -2.34
CA LEU A 7 -5.68 4.47 -3.31
C LEU A 7 -5.48 3.01 -3.70
N ILE A 8 -5.96 2.10 -2.89
CA ILE A 8 -5.59 0.71 -2.97
C ILE A 8 -6.81 -0.18 -3.09
N ALA A 9 -6.78 -1.09 -4.07
CA ALA A 9 -7.71 -2.19 -4.10
C ALA A 9 -7.12 -3.31 -3.26
N LEU A 10 -7.90 -3.84 -2.33
CA LEU A 10 -7.43 -4.91 -1.47
C LEU A 10 -7.77 -6.26 -2.09
N PRO A 11 -6.91 -7.28 -1.88
CA PRO A 11 -7.21 -8.61 -2.41
C PRO A 11 -8.44 -9.19 -1.72
N PRO A 12 -9.33 -9.85 -2.48
CA PRO A 12 -10.46 -10.52 -1.88
C PRO A 12 -10.00 -11.62 -0.93
N LYS A 13 -10.81 -11.86 0.09
CA LYS A 13 -10.46 -12.88 1.05
C LYS A 13 -10.21 -14.24 0.41
N GLU A 14 -10.98 -14.56 -0.61
CA GLU A 14 -10.88 -15.87 -1.28
C GLU A 14 -9.52 -16.08 -1.94
N THR A 15 -8.88 -15.01 -2.37
CA THR A 15 -7.60 -15.13 -3.06
C THR A 15 -6.43 -14.59 -2.25
N ALA A 16 -6.70 -14.06 -1.05
CA ALA A 16 -5.65 -13.41 -0.27
C ALA A 16 -4.52 -14.38 0.06
N LEU A 17 -4.84 -15.61 0.41
CA LEU A 17 -3.80 -16.58 0.74
C LEU A 17 -2.86 -16.78 -0.45
N GLN A 18 -3.41 -16.94 -1.63
CA GLN A 18 -2.60 -17.13 -2.82
C GLN A 18 -1.73 -15.92 -3.08
N VAL A 19 -2.32 -14.72 -2.94
CA VAL A 19 -1.58 -13.49 -3.17
C VAL A 19 -0.39 -13.38 -2.22
N TYR A 20 -0.61 -13.66 -0.95
CA TYR A 20 0.43 -13.45 0.06
C TYR A 20 1.48 -14.57 0.08
N THR A 21 1.20 -15.71 -0.52
CA THR A 21 2.17 -16.80 -0.56
C THR A 21 2.89 -16.95 -1.89
N THR A 22 2.45 -16.22 -2.91
CA THR A 22 3.12 -16.19 -4.20
C THR A 22 4.26 -15.18 -4.13
N PRO A 23 5.48 -15.51 -4.56
CA PRO A 23 6.55 -14.50 -4.59
C PRO A 23 6.10 -13.29 -5.40
N ALA A 24 6.24 -12.11 -4.80
CA ALA A 24 5.80 -10.86 -5.42
C ALA A 24 4.31 -10.85 -5.75
N GLY A 25 3.51 -11.64 -5.01
CA GLY A 25 2.08 -11.72 -5.28
C GLY A 25 1.33 -10.42 -5.09
N LEU A 26 1.84 -9.51 -4.26
CA LEU A 26 1.21 -8.22 -4.06
C LEU A 26 1.57 -7.21 -5.15
N ASP A 27 2.48 -7.54 -6.06
CA ASP A 27 2.92 -6.58 -7.07
C ASP A 27 1.79 -5.99 -7.92
N PRO A 28 0.79 -6.76 -8.37
CA PRO A 28 -0.30 -6.13 -9.12
C PRO A 28 -1.02 -5.04 -8.32
N TYR A 29 -1.14 -5.24 -7.00
CA TYR A 29 -1.78 -4.25 -6.15
C TYR A 29 -0.86 -3.06 -5.92
N LEU A 30 0.43 -3.34 -5.74
CA LEU A 30 1.42 -2.29 -5.55
C LEU A 30 1.61 -1.46 -6.81
N ALA A 31 1.49 -2.09 -7.99
CA ALA A 31 1.62 -1.37 -9.25
C ALA A 31 0.55 -0.30 -9.39
N LYS A 32 -0.67 -0.58 -8.94
CA LYS A 32 -1.73 0.42 -8.99
C LYS A 32 -1.40 1.62 -8.11
N ILE A 33 -0.86 1.37 -6.93
CA ILE A 33 -0.44 2.45 -6.05
C ILE A 33 0.66 3.26 -6.71
N LYS A 34 1.64 2.58 -7.29
CA LYS A 34 2.75 3.26 -7.94
C LYS A 34 2.28 4.10 -9.11
N ASP A 35 1.32 3.59 -9.89
CA ASP A 35 0.78 4.35 -11.01
C ASP A 35 0.14 5.64 -10.53
N GLU A 36 -0.61 5.59 -9.42
CA GLU A 36 -1.21 6.80 -8.87
C GLU A 36 -0.15 7.77 -8.39
N LEU A 37 0.89 7.27 -7.76
CA LEU A 37 1.96 8.13 -7.28
C LEU A 37 2.75 8.75 -8.43
N ASP A 38 2.96 7.98 -9.49
CA ASP A 38 3.70 8.51 -10.65
C ASP A 38 2.89 9.56 -11.39
N ALA A 39 1.57 9.45 -11.38
CA ALA A 39 0.72 10.44 -12.02
C ALA A 39 0.54 11.71 -11.19
N PHE A 40 0.89 11.64 -9.90
CA PHE A 40 0.73 12.78 -9.02
C PHE A 40 1.85 13.79 -9.24
N VAL A 41 1.49 15.04 -9.43
CA VAL A 41 2.48 16.12 -9.62
C VAL A 41 2.47 16.97 -8.36
N PRO A 42 3.53 16.89 -7.54
CA PRO A 42 3.56 17.66 -6.30
C PRO A 42 3.76 19.16 -6.58
N ASP A 43 3.10 19.97 -5.79
CA ASP A 43 3.22 21.42 -5.90
C ASP A 43 3.32 21.97 -4.49
N VAL A 44 4.49 22.44 -4.11
CA VAL A 44 4.69 23.01 -2.77
C VAL A 44 4.55 24.52 -2.74
N SER A 45 4.18 25.13 -3.88
CA SER A 45 4.11 26.58 -3.95
C SER A 45 2.86 27.15 -3.28
N CYS A 46 1.89 26.32 -2.96
CA CYS A 46 0.68 26.79 -2.31
C CYS A 46 0.22 25.79 -1.28
N LYS A 47 -0.65 26.24 -0.37
CA LYS A 47 -1.15 25.39 0.68
C LYS A 47 -1.91 24.19 0.13
N LYS A 48 -2.72 24.43 -0.91
CA LYS A 48 -3.53 23.36 -1.48
C LYS A 48 -2.64 22.24 -2.04
N GLY A 49 -1.55 22.62 -2.69
CA GLY A 49 -0.62 21.63 -3.21
C GLY A 49 0.06 20.84 -2.10
N ARG A 50 0.46 21.54 -1.03
CA ARG A 50 1.07 20.86 0.11
C ARG A 50 0.08 19.92 0.79
N ASP A 51 -1.18 20.34 0.91
CA ASP A 51 -2.20 19.49 1.50
C ASP A 51 -2.43 18.24 0.63
N ALA A 52 -2.35 18.38 -0.68
CA ALA A 52 -2.51 17.24 -1.58
C ALA A 52 -1.38 16.22 -1.38
N ILE A 53 -0.15 16.69 -1.19
CA ILE A 53 0.98 15.80 -0.93
C ILE A 53 0.75 15.04 0.37
N ALA A 54 0.34 15.74 1.42
CA ALA A 54 0.09 15.10 2.71
C ALA A 54 -1.04 14.09 2.61
N SER A 55 -2.07 14.41 1.84
CA SER A 55 -3.21 13.52 1.67
C SER A 55 -2.79 12.22 0.96
N ILE A 56 -2.01 12.34 -0.09
CA ILE A 56 -1.53 11.15 -0.82
C ILE A 56 -0.66 10.29 0.10
N ALA A 57 0.24 10.91 0.85
CA ALA A 57 1.08 10.16 1.77
C ALA A 57 0.26 9.43 2.83
N TYR A 58 -0.80 10.08 3.31
CA TYR A 58 -1.68 9.47 4.29
C TYR A 58 -2.38 8.24 3.70
N LYS A 59 -2.82 8.34 2.45
CA LYS A 59 -3.49 7.21 1.80
C LYS A 59 -2.54 6.04 1.61
N VAL A 60 -1.28 6.30 1.28
CA VAL A 60 -0.29 5.24 1.17
C VAL A 60 -0.11 4.55 2.52
N ALA A 61 -0.03 5.34 3.60
CA ALA A 61 0.13 4.77 4.93
C ALA A 61 -1.07 3.92 5.33
N LYS A 62 -2.27 4.39 5.02
CA LYS A 62 -3.47 3.61 5.32
C LYS A 62 -3.51 2.31 4.53
N GLY A 63 -3.09 2.36 3.26
CA GLY A 63 -3.03 1.16 2.46
C GLY A 63 -2.03 0.15 3.00
N LYS A 64 -0.89 0.64 3.46
CA LYS A 64 0.10 -0.23 4.08
C LYS A 64 -0.53 -0.97 5.26
N THR A 65 -1.22 -0.24 6.12
CA THR A 65 -1.85 -0.84 7.29
C THR A 65 -2.91 -1.86 6.90
N ALA A 66 -3.75 -1.52 5.92
CA ALA A 66 -4.82 -2.42 5.50
C ALA A 66 -4.25 -3.71 4.91
N LEU A 67 -3.25 -3.61 4.04
CA LEU A 67 -2.64 -4.79 3.44
C LEU A 67 -1.91 -5.62 4.49
N ASP A 68 -1.25 -4.96 5.44
CA ASP A 68 -0.55 -5.67 6.49
C ASP A 68 -1.52 -6.43 7.40
N ASN A 69 -2.67 -5.83 7.68
CA ASN A 69 -3.68 -6.49 8.51
C ASN A 69 -4.24 -7.75 7.86
N ILE A 70 -4.41 -7.73 6.54
CA ILE A 70 -4.84 -8.93 5.83
C ILE A 70 -3.82 -10.05 6.05
N GLY A 71 -2.53 -9.72 5.91
CA GLY A 71 -1.49 -10.71 6.14
C GLY A 71 -1.48 -11.23 7.55
N LYS A 72 -1.70 -10.35 8.53
CA LYS A 72 -1.75 -10.76 9.93
C LYS A 72 -2.88 -11.75 10.18
N GLU A 73 -4.04 -11.50 9.59
CA GLU A 73 -5.17 -12.40 9.75
C GLU A 73 -4.88 -13.77 9.15
N LEU A 74 -4.20 -13.78 7.99
CA LEU A 74 -3.84 -15.05 7.38
C LEU A 74 -2.87 -15.83 8.25
N VAL A 75 -1.89 -15.16 8.82
CA VAL A 75 -0.93 -15.83 9.69
C VAL A 75 -1.64 -16.40 10.93
N ALA A 76 -2.61 -15.66 11.45
CA ALA A 76 -3.32 -16.13 12.64
C ALA A 76 -4.15 -17.38 12.36
N GLU A 77 -4.66 -17.51 11.11
CA GLU A 77 -5.51 -18.63 10.76
C GLU A 77 -4.75 -19.84 10.23
N LEU A 78 -3.52 -19.63 9.78
CA LEU A 78 -2.77 -20.68 9.11
C LEU A 78 -1.48 -20.98 9.87
N LYS A 79 -1.03 -22.20 9.75
CA LYS A 79 0.21 -22.59 10.44
C LYS A 79 1.30 -23.04 9.49
N ASP A 80 0.94 -23.32 8.25
CA ASP A 80 1.87 -23.95 7.34
C ASP A 80 2.68 -22.98 6.50
N VAL A 81 2.19 -21.73 6.35
CA VAL A 81 2.85 -20.78 5.44
C VAL A 81 3.12 -19.42 6.06
N PRO A 82 3.27 -19.30 7.39
CA PRO A 82 3.46 -17.96 7.96
C PRO A 82 4.73 -17.26 7.48
N LYS A 83 5.78 -18.00 7.21
CA LYS A 83 7.03 -17.40 6.76
C LYS A 83 6.88 -16.70 5.43
N LYS A 84 6.15 -17.31 4.50
CA LYS A 84 5.93 -16.70 3.19
C LYS A 84 5.08 -15.46 3.33
N ILE A 85 4.05 -15.54 4.15
CA ILE A 85 3.15 -14.41 4.36
C ILE A 85 3.93 -13.26 5.01
N ASP A 86 4.73 -13.56 6.02
CA ASP A 86 5.48 -12.52 6.72
C ASP A 86 6.50 -11.86 5.81
N ALA A 87 7.14 -12.63 4.94
CA ALA A 87 8.11 -12.08 4.00
C ALA A 87 7.42 -11.11 3.03
N GLU A 88 6.24 -11.47 2.53
CA GLU A 88 5.52 -10.60 1.61
C GLU A 88 5.00 -9.36 2.34
N ARG A 89 4.55 -9.51 3.57
CA ARG A 89 4.12 -8.36 4.38
C ARG A 89 5.26 -7.36 4.54
N LYS A 90 6.45 -7.87 4.89
CA LYS A 90 7.61 -7.00 5.09
C LYS A 90 7.98 -6.28 3.79
N ARG A 91 8.01 -7.03 2.69
CA ARG A 91 8.36 -6.42 1.41
C ARG A 91 7.38 -5.31 1.05
N MET A 92 6.08 -5.58 1.24
CA MET A 92 5.06 -4.58 0.97
C MET A 92 5.20 -3.34 1.84
N ARG A 93 5.41 -3.55 3.16
CA ARG A 93 5.54 -2.41 4.07
C ARG A 93 6.75 -1.55 3.70
N ASP A 94 7.88 -2.20 3.39
CA ASP A 94 9.09 -1.47 3.07
C ASP A 94 8.91 -0.64 1.80
N LEU A 95 8.28 -1.22 0.78
CA LEU A 95 8.04 -0.49 -0.46
C LEU A 95 7.11 0.69 -0.25
N LEU A 96 6.02 0.49 0.49
CA LEU A 96 5.07 1.57 0.69
C LEU A 96 5.64 2.67 1.58
N ASP A 97 6.45 2.31 2.55
CA ASP A 97 7.13 3.32 3.35
C ASP A 97 8.08 4.14 2.50
N GLN A 98 8.83 3.48 1.61
CA GLN A 98 9.73 4.19 0.72
C GLN A 98 8.96 5.14 -0.19
N TRP A 99 7.88 4.67 -0.79
CA TRP A 99 7.09 5.50 -1.70
C TRP A 99 6.42 6.66 -0.97
N LYS A 100 5.97 6.43 0.26
CA LYS A 100 5.41 7.50 1.06
C LYS A 100 6.45 8.59 1.32
N ASP A 101 7.66 8.18 1.66
CA ASP A 101 8.74 9.14 1.92
C ASP A 101 9.08 9.92 0.65
N GLU A 102 9.09 9.24 -0.50
CA GLU A 102 9.37 9.91 -1.76
C GLU A 102 8.30 10.94 -2.09
N VAL A 103 7.05 10.61 -1.83
CA VAL A 103 5.94 11.54 -2.09
C VAL A 103 6.04 12.75 -1.15
N ARG A 104 6.42 12.54 0.09
CA ARG A 104 6.49 13.62 1.06
C ARG A 104 7.77 14.46 0.93
N ALA A 105 8.75 13.98 0.18
CA ALA A 105 10.03 14.67 0.08
C ALA A 105 9.89 16.16 -0.27
N PRO A 106 8.98 16.56 -1.19
CA PRO A 106 8.85 17.98 -1.50
C PRO A 106 8.40 18.83 -0.34
N LEU A 107 7.86 18.25 0.73
CA LEU A 107 7.43 19.02 1.90
C LEU A 107 8.58 19.36 2.83
N THR A 108 9.69 18.70 2.68
CA THR A 108 10.87 18.94 3.52
C THR A 108 11.96 19.66 2.73
#